data_c5d4bec4c2447e5a4a4c53ad8c18fcdd
#
_entry.id   c5d4bec4c2447e5a4a4c53ad8c18fcdd
#
_cell.length_a   1.000
_cell.length_b   1.000
_cell.length_c   1.000
_cell.angle_alpha   90.00
_cell.angle_beta   90.00
_cell.angle_gamma   90.00
#
_symmetry.space_group_name_H-M   'P 1'
#
loop_
_entity.id
_entity.type
_entity.pdbx_description
1 polymer ?
#
loop_
_entity_poly.entity_id
_entity_poly.type
_entity_poly.pdbx_seq_one_letter_code
_entity_poly.pdbx_strand_id
1 'polypeptide(L)'
;CCSAFGVNASGNSIMRIATGGIIHETSTCVESPTTMQQFEFDRGIIRGADILVRFRGTNVCTGGFIEGAEKCGFELVPLLRASAFPNGLIVREDYDAMKREMLDRLAEAEREGGPVDGALLDLHGAMVVDGIEDGDGDVIEAFREYLGPDRPIVVTQDLHGNHTRARVAAADALVGFDTFPHIDMAERGVEAAEIIARTVRGEIQPRMAIHQLPLFWSTACQVTAHPPMDEVLRQVHAMEARPGIVCVTIATGFPWAD
;
A
#
# COMPACT_ATOMS: atom_id res chain seq x y z
N CYS A 1 -3.47 23.88 28.33
CA CYS A 1 -2.27 23.03 28.21
C CYS A 1 -1.90 23.00 26.75
N CYS A 2 -0.82 23.67 26.35
CA CYS A 2 -0.32 23.69 24.99
C CYS A 2 0.27 22.33 24.65
N SER A 3 -0.35 21.61 23.71
CA SER A 3 0.30 20.47 23.07
C SER A 3 1.45 21.01 22.21
N ALA A 4 2.67 20.63 22.56
CA ALA A 4 3.85 20.99 21.80
C ALA A 4 3.78 20.31 20.43
N PHE A 5 3.72 21.07 19.34
CA PHE A 5 4.02 20.58 17.99
C PHE A 5 5.44 19.96 18.04
N GLY A 6 5.54 18.68 17.62
CA GLY A 6 6.83 18.02 17.54
C GLY A 6 7.76 18.77 16.60
N VAL A 7 8.84 19.31 17.13
CA VAL A 7 9.93 19.89 16.34
C VAL A 7 11.14 18.98 16.44
N ASN A 8 11.84 18.78 15.32
CA ASN A 8 13.11 18.09 15.33
C ASN A 8 14.21 18.96 15.98
N ALA A 9 15.40 18.40 16.20
CA ALA A 9 16.54 19.10 16.82
C ALA A 9 16.97 20.38 16.08
N SER A 10 16.50 20.63 14.86
CA SER A 10 16.75 21.82 14.04
C SER A 10 15.59 22.84 14.05
N GLY A 11 14.51 22.60 14.82
CA GLY A 11 13.38 23.51 14.93
C GLY A 11 12.35 23.41 13.77
N ASN A 12 12.49 22.45 12.86
CA ASN A 12 11.52 22.18 11.80
C ASN A 12 10.43 21.21 12.30
N SER A 13 9.19 21.38 11.79
CA SER A 13 8.13 20.40 12.04
C SER A 13 8.56 19.02 11.57
N ILE A 14 8.25 17.99 12.36
CA ILE A 14 8.49 16.61 11.97
C ILE A 14 7.52 16.26 10.83
N MET A 15 8.05 15.67 9.74
CA MET A 15 7.23 15.14 8.65
C MET A 15 6.26 14.10 9.19
N ARG A 16 5.00 14.17 8.79
CA ARG A 16 3.92 13.27 9.24
C ARG A 16 3.31 12.54 8.06
N ILE A 17 3.35 11.22 8.07
CA ILE A 17 2.86 10.37 6.99
C ILE A 17 1.74 9.47 7.50
N ALA A 18 0.55 9.60 6.92
CA ALA A 18 -0.58 8.72 7.23
C ALA A 18 -0.31 7.29 6.74
N THR A 19 -0.77 6.28 7.50
CA THR A 19 -0.64 4.88 7.06
C THR A 19 -1.85 4.04 7.43
N GLY A 20 -2.22 3.14 6.54
CA GLY A 20 -3.32 2.21 6.72
C GLY A 20 -3.52 1.36 5.47
N GLY A 21 -4.57 0.56 5.45
CA GLY A 21 -4.93 -0.23 4.27
C GLY A 21 -6.05 -1.23 4.51
N ILE A 22 -6.68 -1.64 3.42
CA ILE A 22 -7.61 -2.76 3.37
C ILE A 22 -6.95 -3.79 2.45
N ILE A 23 -6.64 -4.98 2.97
CA ILE A 23 -5.85 -5.99 2.30
C ILE A 23 -6.70 -7.22 2.09
N HIS A 24 -7.04 -7.49 0.85
CA HIS A 24 -7.82 -8.65 0.46
C HIS A 24 -7.45 -9.11 -0.95
N GLU A 25 -7.27 -10.41 -1.11
CA GLU A 25 -7.10 -11.07 -2.39
C GLU A 25 -8.43 -11.73 -2.76
N THR A 26 -9.16 -11.11 -3.68
CA THR A 26 -10.52 -11.52 -4.02
C THR A 26 -10.55 -12.52 -5.14
N SER A 27 -11.34 -13.59 -5.00
CA SER A 27 -11.68 -14.47 -6.10
C SER A 27 -13.12 -14.26 -6.53
N THR A 28 -13.33 -13.75 -7.73
CA THR A 28 -14.66 -13.53 -8.32
C THR A 28 -15.40 -14.84 -8.63
N CYS A 29 -14.69 -15.98 -8.58
CA CYS A 29 -15.25 -17.31 -8.75
C CYS A 29 -15.80 -17.92 -7.45
N VAL A 30 -15.59 -17.29 -6.31
CA VAL A 30 -16.09 -17.76 -5.00
C VAL A 30 -17.41 -17.09 -4.69
N GLU A 31 -18.46 -17.88 -4.44
CA GLU A 31 -19.80 -17.36 -4.17
C GLU A 31 -19.95 -16.78 -2.76
N SER A 32 -19.16 -17.26 -1.80
CA SER A 32 -19.22 -16.76 -0.41
C SER A 32 -18.60 -15.37 -0.33
N PRO A 33 -19.36 -14.33 0.05
CA PRO A 33 -18.81 -12.98 0.14
C PRO A 33 -17.88 -12.84 1.34
N THR A 34 -16.97 -11.87 1.26
CA THR A 34 -16.12 -11.46 2.39
C THR A 34 -16.81 -10.35 3.19
N THR A 35 -17.08 -10.62 4.45
CA THR A 35 -17.80 -9.71 5.36
C THR A 35 -16.88 -9.04 6.37
N MET A 36 -17.35 -7.99 7.04
CA MET A 36 -16.69 -7.37 8.19
C MET A 36 -16.28 -8.40 9.24
N GLN A 37 -17.17 -9.35 9.53
CA GLN A 37 -16.90 -10.41 10.51
C GLN A 37 -15.70 -11.28 10.11
N GLN A 38 -15.50 -11.55 8.81
CA GLN A 38 -14.32 -12.29 8.35
C GLN A 38 -13.05 -11.46 8.53
N PHE A 39 -13.07 -10.17 8.22
CA PHE A 39 -11.92 -9.29 8.52
C PHE A 39 -11.57 -9.29 10.02
N GLU A 40 -12.59 -9.22 10.90
CA GLU A 40 -12.37 -9.27 12.36
C GLU A 40 -11.81 -10.61 12.83
N PHE A 41 -12.29 -11.71 12.27
CA PHE A 41 -11.94 -13.07 12.69
C PHE A 41 -10.58 -13.53 12.13
N ASP A 42 -10.28 -13.24 10.87
CA ASP A 42 -9.12 -13.79 10.16
C ASP A 42 -7.80 -13.17 10.66
N ARG A 43 -7.53 -11.93 10.22
CA ARG A 43 -6.28 -11.22 10.49
C ARG A 43 -6.49 -9.95 11.32
N GLY A 44 -7.74 -9.55 11.48
CA GLY A 44 -8.19 -8.46 12.32
C GLY A 44 -8.28 -7.11 11.63
N ILE A 45 -9.06 -6.24 12.24
CA ILE A 45 -9.15 -4.82 11.94
C ILE A 45 -8.43 -4.08 13.06
N ILE A 46 -7.24 -3.56 12.77
CA ILE A 46 -6.35 -2.94 13.75
C ILE A 46 -6.38 -1.44 13.54
N ARG A 47 -6.41 -0.67 14.61
CA ARG A 47 -6.70 0.76 14.60
C ARG A 47 -5.65 1.56 15.33
N GLY A 48 -5.29 2.72 14.79
CA GLY A 48 -4.43 3.68 15.46
C GLY A 48 -3.09 3.07 15.90
N ALA A 49 -2.63 3.44 17.08
CA ALA A 49 -1.31 3.07 17.59
C ALA A 49 -1.07 1.55 17.69
N ASP A 50 -2.13 0.75 17.79
CA ASP A 50 -2.00 -0.72 17.85
C ASP A 50 -1.40 -1.30 16.56
N ILE A 51 -1.53 -0.60 15.42
CA ILE A 51 -0.86 -0.97 14.16
C ILE A 51 0.65 -0.96 14.36
N LEU A 52 1.20 0.08 14.97
CA LEU A 52 2.64 0.21 15.20
C LEU A 52 3.15 -0.84 16.18
N VAL A 53 2.36 -1.16 17.21
CA VAL A 53 2.71 -2.18 18.20
C VAL A 53 2.73 -3.58 17.56
N ARG A 54 1.70 -3.90 16.78
CA ARG A 54 1.51 -5.23 16.21
C ARG A 54 2.50 -5.58 15.11
N PHE A 55 2.86 -4.61 14.26
CA PHE A 55 3.63 -4.88 13.05
C PHE A 55 5.12 -4.52 13.14
N ARG A 56 5.56 -3.88 14.21
CA ARG A 56 6.99 -3.59 14.42
C ARG A 56 7.83 -4.87 14.39
N GLY A 57 8.86 -4.88 13.53
CA GLY A 57 9.78 -6.00 13.36
C GLY A 57 9.18 -7.23 12.68
N THR A 58 8.04 -7.10 12.01
CA THR A 58 7.43 -8.18 11.24
C THR A 58 7.73 -8.05 9.75
N ASN A 59 7.78 -9.18 9.04
CA ASN A 59 7.98 -9.18 7.58
C ASN A 59 6.64 -8.97 6.83
N VAL A 60 6.03 -7.78 7.02
CA VAL A 60 4.91 -7.27 6.22
C VAL A 60 5.20 -5.81 5.83
N CYS A 61 4.54 -5.27 4.80
CA CYS A 61 4.81 -3.90 4.33
C CYS A 61 4.65 -2.86 5.45
N THR A 62 3.59 -2.96 6.24
CA THR A 62 3.39 -2.09 7.41
C THR A 62 4.57 -2.15 8.40
N GLY A 63 5.19 -3.34 8.60
CA GLY A 63 6.41 -3.49 9.41
C GLY A 63 7.59 -2.72 8.79
N GLY A 64 7.74 -2.80 7.48
CA GLY A 64 8.72 -2.03 6.71
C GLY A 64 8.46 -0.52 6.74
N PHE A 65 7.21 -0.07 6.72
CA PHE A 65 6.87 1.35 6.89
C PHE A 65 7.35 1.89 8.24
N ILE A 66 7.20 1.10 9.31
CA ILE A 66 7.65 1.48 10.65
C ILE A 66 9.18 1.62 10.68
N GLU A 67 9.90 0.64 10.14
CA GLU A 67 11.37 0.66 10.05
C GLU A 67 11.86 1.82 9.19
N GLY A 68 11.25 2.01 8.02
CA GLY A 68 11.57 3.10 7.10
C GLY A 68 11.29 4.48 7.69
N ALA A 69 10.21 4.63 8.46
CA ALA A 69 9.90 5.86 9.16
C ALA A 69 10.97 6.22 10.19
N GLU A 70 11.42 5.23 10.96
CA GLU A 70 12.53 5.41 11.92
C GLU A 70 13.84 5.79 11.22
N LYS A 71 14.17 5.10 10.10
CA LYS A 71 15.35 5.36 9.28
C LYS A 71 15.33 6.74 8.63
N CYS A 72 14.17 7.16 8.12
CA CYS A 72 14.01 8.44 7.42
C CYS A 72 13.68 9.61 8.35
N GLY A 73 13.34 9.35 9.61
CA GLY A 73 13.08 10.38 10.62
C GLY A 73 11.75 11.10 10.43
N PHE A 74 10.67 10.37 10.16
CA PHE A 74 9.31 10.92 10.10
C PHE A 74 8.34 10.18 11.03
N GLU A 75 7.25 10.84 11.38
CA GLU A 75 6.17 10.26 12.18
C GLU A 75 5.19 9.50 11.28
N LEU A 76 4.90 8.23 11.61
CA LEU A 76 3.76 7.52 11.06
C LEU A 76 2.49 7.88 11.84
N VAL A 77 1.44 8.26 11.11
CA VAL A 77 0.11 8.53 11.62
C VAL A 77 -0.78 7.32 11.27
N PRO A 78 -0.91 6.33 12.17
CA PRO A 78 -1.62 5.10 11.89
C PRO A 78 -3.14 5.30 11.93
N LEU A 79 -3.83 4.84 10.89
CA LEU A 79 -5.28 5.00 10.72
C LEU A 79 -6.03 3.69 11.06
N LEU A 80 -6.22 2.86 10.06
CA LEU A 80 -6.84 1.55 10.13
C LEU A 80 -6.11 0.60 9.18
N ARG A 81 -5.89 -0.63 9.63
CA ARG A 81 -5.43 -1.74 8.79
C ARG A 81 -6.33 -2.94 8.98
N ALA A 82 -7.07 -3.27 7.94
CA ALA A 82 -7.95 -4.43 7.87
C ALA A 82 -7.35 -5.47 6.92
N SER A 83 -7.39 -6.74 7.29
CA SER A 83 -6.94 -7.81 6.41
C SER A 83 -7.78 -9.07 6.64
N ALA A 84 -8.18 -9.72 5.55
CA ALA A 84 -8.85 -11.02 5.57
C ALA A 84 -8.10 -12.03 4.69
N PHE A 85 -8.40 -13.32 4.85
CA PHE A 85 -7.90 -14.35 3.95
C PHE A 85 -8.59 -14.27 2.59
N PRO A 86 -7.94 -14.77 1.51
CA PRO A 86 -8.56 -14.81 0.17
C PRO A 86 -9.93 -15.48 0.19
N ASN A 87 -10.93 -14.81 -0.39
CA ASN A 87 -12.31 -15.29 -0.46
C ASN A 87 -13.05 -14.57 -1.61
N GLY A 88 -14.38 -14.64 -1.67
CA GLY A 88 -15.22 -13.94 -2.65
C GLY A 88 -15.25 -12.43 -2.46
N LEU A 89 -16.11 -11.77 -3.24
CA LEU A 89 -16.27 -10.31 -3.24
C LEU A 89 -16.47 -9.75 -1.83
N ILE A 90 -15.83 -8.62 -1.55
CA ILE A 90 -16.10 -7.93 -0.29
C ILE A 90 -17.50 -7.31 -0.34
N VAL A 91 -18.27 -7.48 0.74
CA VAL A 91 -19.58 -6.83 0.88
C VAL A 91 -19.41 -5.31 0.82
N ARG A 92 -20.17 -4.65 -0.05
CA ARG A 92 -20.06 -3.23 -0.33
C ARG A 92 -20.17 -2.34 0.92
N GLU A 93 -21.14 -2.58 1.76
CA GLU A 93 -21.39 -1.80 2.97
C GLU A 93 -20.23 -1.93 3.97
N ASP A 94 -19.65 -3.12 4.09
CA ASP A 94 -18.52 -3.42 4.97
C ASP A 94 -17.25 -2.73 4.48
N TYR A 95 -17.01 -2.78 3.19
CA TYR A 95 -15.90 -2.06 2.54
C TYR A 95 -16.02 -0.55 2.72
N ASP A 96 -17.20 0.01 2.40
CA ASP A 96 -17.45 1.45 2.52
C ASP A 96 -17.30 1.93 3.98
N ALA A 97 -17.68 1.08 4.97
CA ALA A 97 -17.48 1.39 6.37
C ALA A 97 -15.99 1.45 6.75
N MET A 98 -15.18 0.48 6.33
CA MET A 98 -13.72 0.47 6.58
C MET A 98 -13.03 1.65 5.91
N LYS A 99 -13.32 1.92 4.63
CA LYS A 99 -12.75 3.04 3.88
C LYS A 99 -13.11 4.38 4.53
N ARG A 100 -14.36 4.56 4.91
CA ARG A 100 -14.82 5.76 5.62
C ARG A 100 -14.10 5.92 6.95
N GLU A 101 -13.98 4.85 7.75
CA GLU A 101 -13.26 4.90 9.02
C GLU A 101 -11.79 5.32 8.83
N MET A 102 -11.12 4.88 7.76
CA MET A 102 -9.76 5.32 7.45
C MET A 102 -9.68 6.84 7.24
N LEU A 103 -10.59 7.39 6.43
CA LEU A 103 -10.63 8.83 6.14
C LEU A 103 -11.04 9.66 7.37
N ASP A 104 -11.99 9.18 8.16
CA ASP A 104 -12.42 9.85 9.40
C ASP A 104 -11.26 9.93 10.40
N ARG A 105 -10.48 8.85 10.54
CA ARG A 105 -9.28 8.82 11.38
C ARG A 105 -8.19 9.75 10.86
N LEU A 106 -8.04 9.86 9.54
CA LEU A 106 -7.12 10.82 8.93
C LEU A 106 -7.54 12.26 9.27
N ALA A 107 -8.81 12.58 9.09
CA ALA A 107 -9.34 13.90 9.43
C ALA A 107 -9.20 14.24 10.92
N GLU A 108 -9.40 13.25 11.79
CA GLU A 108 -9.21 13.40 13.24
C GLU A 108 -7.73 13.65 13.57
N ALA A 109 -6.82 12.85 13.02
CA ALA A 109 -5.39 12.99 13.25
C ALA A 109 -4.83 14.34 12.75
N GLU A 110 -5.37 14.87 11.64
CA GLU A 110 -5.01 16.22 11.17
C GLU A 110 -5.55 17.32 12.07
N ARG A 111 -6.76 17.16 12.59
CA ARG A 111 -7.35 18.13 13.53
C ARG A 111 -6.56 18.20 14.85
N GLU A 112 -6.02 17.08 15.32
CA GLU A 112 -5.30 16.97 16.58
C GLU A 112 -3.82 17.34 16.47
N GLY A 113 -3.16 16.88 15.40
CA GLY A 113 -1.70 16.97 15.24
C GLY A 113 -1.24 17.85 14.07
N GLY A 114 -2.16 18.47 13.32
CA GLY A 114 -1.85 19.21 12.10
C GLY A 114 -1.82 18.32 10.86
N PRO A 115 -1.68 18.91 9.66
CA PRO A 115 -1.76 18.19 8.39
C PRO A 115 -0.71 17.10 8.27
N VAL A 116 -1.05 16.02 7.54
CA VAL A 116 -0.07 15.04 7.08
C VAL A 116 0.58 15.50 5.78
N ASP A 117 1.83 15.13 5.56
CA ASP A 117 2.60 15.48 4.37
C ASP A 117 2.41 14.49 3.21
N GLY A 118 1.75 13.35 3.47
CA GLY A 118 1.47 12.31 2.48
C GLY A 118 0.89 11.04 3.11
N ALA A 119 0.72 9.98 2.30
CA ALA A 119 0.22 8.69 2.76
C ALA A 119 1.03 7.50 2.23
N LEU A 120 1.26 6.51 3.11
CA LEU A 120 1.76 5.17 2.83
C LEU A 120 0.61 4.18 2.99
N LEU A 121 0.15 3.57 1.90
CA LEU A 121 -0.96 2.61 1.90
C LEU A 121 -0.46 1.19 1.68
N ASP A 122 -0.89 0.26 2.54
CA ASP A 122 -0.62 -1.18 2.44
C ASP A 122 -1.88 -1.85 1.85
N LEU A 123 -1.87 -2.13 0.55
CA LEU A 123 -2.98 -2.72 -0.20
C LEU A 123 -2.54 -4.05 -0.83
N HIS A 124 -3.50 -4.84 -1.34
CA HIS A 124 -3.14 -6.10 -1.99
C HIS A 124 -2.85 -5.93 -3.49
N GLY A 125 -3.72 -5.29 -4.21
CA GLY A 125 -3.63 -5.18 -5.67
C GLY A 125 -4.64 -6.06 -6.43
N ALA A 126 -5.35 -6.96 -5.74
CA ALA A 126 -6.37 -7.84 -6.32
C ALA A 126 -7.69 -7.77 -5.54
N MET A 127 -8.00 -6.62 -4.97
CA MET A 127 -9.23 -6.43 -4.19
C MET A 127 -10.40 -6.07 -5.10
N VAL A 128 -11.45 -6.89 -5.04
CA VAL A 128 -12.73 -6.65 -5.73
C VAL A 128 -13.86 -6.57 -4.70
N VAL A 129 -14.71 -5.58 -4.84
CA VAL A 129 -15.83 -5.31 -3.96
C VAL A 129 -17.13 -5.46 -4.74
N ASP A 130 -18.21 -5.81 -4.11
CA ASP A 130 -19.52 -5.84 -4.77
C ASP A 130 -19.83 -4.47 -5.40
N GLY A 131 -19.94 -4.45 -6.73
CA GLY A 131 -20.14 -3.25 -7.52
C GLY A 131 -18.91 -2.32 -7.71
N ILE A 132 -17.70 -2.73 -7.28
CA ILE A 132 -16.44 -2.03 -7.55
C ILE A 132 -15.40 -3.04 -8.03
N GLU A 133 -15.01 -2.97 -9.30
CA GLU A 133 -14.04 -3.90 -9.91
C GLU A 133 -12.61 -3.67 -9.40
N ASP A 134 -12.24 -2.43 -9.10
CA ASP A 134 -10.93 -2.03 -8.59
C ASP A 134 -11.04 -1.42 -7.18
N GLY A 135 -11.19 -2.28 -6.16
CA GLY A 135 -11.32 -1.83 -4.77
C GLY A 135 -10.05 -1.16 -4.24
N ASP A 136 -8.87 -1.60 -4.67
CA ASP A 136 -7.61 -0.95 -4.31
C ASP A 136 -7.51 0.45 -4.91
N GLY A 137 -7.89 0.59 -6.20
CA GLY A 137 -7.93 1.87 -6.89
C GLY A 137 -8.88 2.86 -6.23
N ASP A 138 -10.07 2.39 -5.84
CA ASP A 138 -11.08 3.21 -5.14
C ASP A 138 -10.58 3.74 -3.79
N VAL A 139 -9.81 2.95 -3.02
CA VAL A 139 -9.13 3.47 -1.81
C VAL A 139 -8.12 4.55 -2.17
N ILE A 140 -7.26 4.33 -3.17
CA ILE A 140 -6.22 5.28 -3.57
C ILE A 140 -6.86 6.60 -4.05
N GLU A 141 -7.91 6.51 -4.86
CA GLU A 141 -8.65 7.68 -5.34
C GLU A 141 -9.30 8.47 -4.21
N ALA A 142 -9.90 7.80 -3.22
CA ALA A 142 -10.47 8.45 -2.05
C ALA A 142 -9.41 9.19 -1.22
N PHE A 143 -8.22 8.62 -1.06
CA PHE A 143 -7.09 9.30 -0.43
C PHE A 143 -6.58 10.46 -1.27
N ARG A 144 -6.52 10.32 -2.60
CA ARG A 144 -6.14 11.41 -3.51
C ARG A 144 -7.12 12.57 -3.46
N GLU A 145 -8.41 12.28 -3.43
CA GLU A 145 -9.44 13.31 -3.27
C GLU A 145 -9.28 14.09 -1.95
N TYR A 146 -9.03 13.38 -0.86
CA TYR A 146 -8.82 14.00 0.46
C TYR A 146 -7.51 14.80 0.54
N LEU A 147 -6.41 14.21 0.10
CA LEU A 147 -5.07 14.81 0.23
C LEU A 147 -4.81 15.92 -0.80
N GLY A 148 -5.54 15.94 -1.91
CA GLY A 148 -5.29 16.84 -3.03
C GLY A 148 -4.05 16.42 -3.86
N PRO A 149 -3.67 17.20 -4.87
CA PRO A 149 -2.65 16.79 -5.85
C PRO A 149 -1.21 16.90 -5.34
N ASP A 150 -0.95 17.66 -4.27
CA ASP A 150 0.40 18.05 -3.86
C ASP A 150 0.99 17.11 -2.79
N ARG A 151 0.16 16.37 -2.07
CA ARG A 151 0.60 15.45 -1.03
C ARG A 151 0.78 14.04 -1.62
N PRO A 152 2.00 13.46 -1.58
CA PRO A 152 2.26 12.19 -2.24
C PRO A 152 1.55 11.02 -1.57
N ILE A 153 1.15 10.05 -2.42
CA ILE A 153 0.62 8.76 -2.03
C ILE A 153 1.55 7.69 -2.60
N VAL A 154 2.16 6.90 -1.73
CA VAL A 154 2.94 5.72 -2.11
C VAL A 154 2.24 4.47 -1.58
N VAL A 155 2.14 3.47 -2.42
CA VAL A 155 1.36 2.26 -2.13
C VAL A 155 2.23 1.03 -2.27
N THR A 156 2.18 0.11 -1.31
CA THR A 156 2.73 -1.24 -1.49
C THR A 156 1.64 -2.22 -1.91
N GLN A 157 1.99 -3.14 -2.81
CA GLN A 157 1.07 -4.16 -3.33
C GLN A 157 1.77 -5.49 -3.55
N ASP A 158 0.98 -6.56 -3.51
CA ASP A 158 1.42 -7.90 -3.90
C ASP A 158 1.70 -7.95 -5.42
N LEU A 159 2.67 -8.75 -5.83
CA LEU A 159 2.95 -9.00 -7.24
C LEU A 159 1.78 -9.72 -7.96
N HIS A 160 0.88 -10.38 -7.21
CA HIS A 160 -0.38 -10.93 -7.73
C HIS A 160 -1.48 -9.86 -7.92
N GLY A 161 -1.11 -8.60 -8.00
CA GLY A 161 -2.04 -7.51 -8.26
C GLY A 161 -2.42 -7.35 -9.74
N ASN A 162 -3.67 -6.94 -10.00
CA ASN A 162 -4.17 -6.55 -11.32
C ASN A 162 -4.18 -5.01 -11.40
N HIS A 163 -3.04 -4.44 -11.77
CA HIS A 163 -2.87 -2.98 -11.76
C HIS A 163 -3.67 -2.30 -12.88
N THR A 164 -4.39 -1.25 -12.53
CA THR A 164 -5.17 -0.44 -13.45
C THR A 164 -4.48 0.90 -13.76
N ARG A 165 -4.88 1.53 -14.87
CA ARG A 165 -4.42 2.88 -15.19
C ARG A 165 -4.94 3.92 -14.18
N ALA A 166 -6.09 3.67 -13.57
CA ALA A 166 -6.67 4.53 -12.53
C ALA A 166 -5.76 4.59 -11.29
N ARG A 167 -5.27 3.43 -10.80
CA ARG A 167 -4.31 3.39 -9.69
C ARG A 167 -3.04 4.18 -9.99
N VAL A 168 -2.48 3.99 -11.19
CA VAL A 168 -1.26 4.68 -11.64
C VAL A 168 -1.48 6.20 -11.75
N ALA A 169 -2.69 6.63 -12.07
CA ALA A 169 -3.02 8.05 -12.13
C ALA A 169 -3.25 8.68 -10.75
N ALA A 170 -3.74 7.89 -9.78
CA ALA A 170 -4.09 8.37 -8.45
C ALA A 170 -2.93 8.34 -7.45
N ALA A 171 -1.99 7.40 -7.57
CA ALA A 171 -0.81 7.30 -6.72
C ALA A 171 0.41 8.03 -7.34
N ASP A 172 1.44 8.31 -6.53
CA ASP A 172 2.74 8.83 -6.98
C ASP A 172 3.77 7.71 -7.19
N ALA A 173 3.67 6.62 -6.45
CA ALA A 173 4.43 5.40 -6.67
C ALA A 173 3.66 4.15 -6.20
N LEU A 174 3.83 3.05 -6.95
CA LEU A 174 3.39 1.71 -6.58
C LEU A 174 4.63 0.82 -6.45
N VAL A 175 4.82 0.24 -5.27
CA VAL A 175 5.95 -0.64 -4.94
C VAL A 175 5.41 -2.05 -4.73
N GLY A 176 5.64 -2.93 -5.68
CA GLY A 176 5.22 -4.33 -5.60
C GLY A 176 6.25 -5.22 -4.95
N PHE A 177 5.83 -6.39 -4.47
CA PHE A 177 6.74 -7.43 -4.03
C PHE A 177 7.54 -7.96 -5.22
N ASP A 178 8.81 -8.25 -5.00
CA ASP A 178 9.67 -8.87 -6.00
C ASP A 178 9.61 -10.40 -5.98
N THR A 179 9.21 -10.98 -4.84
CA THR A 179 9.38 -12.41 -4.63
C THR A 179 8.06 -13.16 -4.43
N PHE A 180 8.02 -14.35 -5.05
CA PHE A 180 7.04 -15.38 -4.73
C PHE A 180 7.76 -16.73 -4.50
N PRO A 181 7.64 -17.35 -3.31
CA PRO A 181 6.94 -16.90 -2.09
C PRO A 181 7.43 -15.55 -1.54
N HIS A 182 6.51 -14.80 -0.89
CA HIS A 182 6.77 -13.45 -0.39
C HIS A 182 7.72 -13.45 0.79
N ILE A 183 8.98 -13.09 0.57
CA ILE A 183 10.01 -13.00 1.62
C ILE A 183 10.55 -11.57 1.80
N ASP A 184 10.18 -10.65 0.94
CA ASP A 184 10.69 -9.28 0.82
C ASP A 184 9.70 -8.18 1.22
N MET A 185 8.53 -8.53 1.78
CA MET A 185 7.45 -7.57 2.06
C MET A 185 7.89 -6.39 2.94
N ALA A 186 8.66 -6.64 4.00
CA ALA A 186 9.17 -5.55 4.85
C ALA A 186 10.19 -4.68 4.10
N GLU A 187 11.04 -5.28 3.28
CA GLU A 187 12.02 -4.56 2.46
C GLU A 187 11.30 -3.62 1.47
N ARG A 188 10.25 -4.09 0.81
CA ARG A 188 9.40 -3.23 -0.06
C ARG A 188 8.71 -2.13 0.72
N GLY A 189 8.32 -2.39 1.97
CA GLY A 189 7.78 -1.37 2.88
C GLY A 189 8.80 -0.29 3.22
N VAL A 190 10.06 -0.67 3.50
CA VAL A 190 11.15 0.28 3.75
C VAL A 190 11.41 1.14 2.51
N GLU A 191 11.45 0.53 1.33
CA GLU A 191 11.63 1.25 0.06
C GLU A 191 10.51 2.27 -0.17
N ALA A 192 9.25 1.88 0.02
CA ALA A 192 8.12 2.80 -0.10
C ALA A 192 8.23 3.99 0.87
N ALA A 193 8.69 3.75 2.10
CA ALA A 193 8.93 4.79 3.10
C ALA A 193 10.10 5.72 2.69
N GLU A 194 11.14 5.21 2.06
CA GLU A 194 12.23 6.04 1.50
C GLU A 194 11.74 6.87 0.31
N ILE A 195 10.93 6.30 -0.57
CA ILE A 195 10.36 7.01 -1.72
C ILE A 195 9.50 8.18 -1.25
N ILE A 196 8.56 7.95 -0.32
CA ILE A 196 7.69 9.03 0.15
C ILE A 196 8.48 10.12 0.87
N ALA A 197 9.44 9.76 1.72
CA ALA A 197 10.28 10.73 2.44
C ALA A 197 11.08 11.62 1.49
N ARG A 198 11.68 11.05 0.44
CA ARG A 198 12.42 11.77 -0.59
C ARG A 198 11.50 12.64 -1.45
N THR A 199 10.28 12.17 -1.72
CA THR A 199 9.28 12.93 -2.49
C THR A 199 8.82 14.15 -1.69
N VAL A 200 8.46 14.00 -0.42
CA VAL A 200 8.05 15.12 0.46
C VAL A 200 9.17 16.15 0.63
N ARG A 201 10.43 15.69 0.67
CA ARG A 201 11.60 16.59 0.74
C ARG A 201 11.92 17.29 -0.59
N GLY A 202 11.23 16.93 -1.67
CA GLY A 202 11.51 17.46 -3.00
C GLY A 202 12.82 16.94 -3.64
N GLU A 203 13.38 15.87 -3.11
CA GLU A 203 14.61 15.23 -3.65
C GLU A 203 14.33 14.45 -4.93
N ILE A 204 13.12 13.92 -5.05
CA ILE A 204 12.60 13.23 -6.25
C ILE A 204 11.18 13.68 -6.56
N GLN A 205 10.78 13.53 -7.82
CA GLN A 205 9.42 13.73 -8.28
C GLN A 205 9.02 12.51 -9.13
N PRO A 206 8.51 11.45 -8.50
CA PRO A 206 8.16 10.23 -9.20
C PRO A 206 7.13 10.48 -10.31
N ARG A 207 7.29 9.75 -11.41
CA ARG A 207 6.31 9.67 -12.50
C ARG A 207 6.17 8.23 -12.89
N MET A 208 4.95 7.73 -12.84
CA MET A 208 4.70 6.33 -13.16
C MET A 208 4.34 6.13 -14.63
N ALA A 209 4.70 4.97 -15.13
CA ALA A 209 4.23 4.42 -16.38
C ALA A 209 3.79 2.97 -16.16
N ILE A 210 2.77 2.55 -16.86
CA ILE A 210 2.27 1.17 -16.85
C ILE A 210 2.23 0.61 -18.26
N HIS A 211 2.67 -0.63 -18.40
CA HIS A 211 2.48 -1.39 -19.62
C HIS A 211 1.83 -2.73 -19.28
N GLN A 212 0.61 -2.93 -19.76
CA GLN A 212 -0.15 -4.15 -19.52
C GLN A 212 0.13 -5.13 -20.65
N LEU A 213 0.62 -6.32 -20.28
CA LEU A 213 0.88 -7.40 -21.21
C LEU A 213 -0.39 -8.23 -21.41
N PRO A 214 -0.66 -8.75 -22.62
CA PRO A 214 -1.74 -9.69 -22.87
C PRO A 214 -1.35 -11.09 -22.38
N LEU A 215 -1.18 -11.24 -21.08
CA LEU A 215 -0.68 -12.43 -20.43
C LEU A 215 -1.65 -12.88 -19.33
N PHE A 216 -2.01 -14.15 -19.40
CA PHE A 216 -2.80 -14.84 -18.40
C PHE A 216 -2.14 -16.18 -18.11
N TRP A 217 -1.68 -16.42 -16.90
CA TRP A 217 -0.89 -17.58 -16.56
C TRP A 217 -1.12 -18.09 -15.13
N SER A 218 -0.74 -19.34 -14.91
CA SER A 218 -0.87 -19.99 -13.61
C SER A 218 0.13 -19.41 -12.59
N THR A 219 -0.29 -19.30 -11.33
CA THR A 219 0.57 -18.94 -10.20
C THR A 219 1.78 -19.88 -10.05
N ALA A 220 1.67 -21.14 -10.50
CA ALA A 220 2.81 -22.08 -10.54
C ALA A 220 3.97 -21.62 -11.42
N CYS A 221 3.69 -20.75 -12.42
CA CYS A 221 4.70 -20.16 -13.30
C CYS A 221 5.27 -18.85 -12.78
N GLN A 222 4.76 -18.35 -11.64
CA GLN A 222 5.09 -17.05 -11.08
C GLN A 222 6.15 -17.13 -9.98
N VAL A 223 6.65 -18.33 -9.65
CA VAL A 223 7.70 -18.54 -8.62
C VAL A 223 8.99 -17.86 -9.06
N THR A 224 9.41 -16.83 -8.32
CA THR A 224 10.52 -15.95 -8.72
C THR A 224 11.92 -16.55 -8.57
N ALA A 225 12.04 -17.68 -7.88
CA ALA A 225 13.30 -18.44 -7.76
C ALA A 225 13.62 -19.34 -8.96
N HIS A 226 12.71 -19.45 -9.94
CA HIS A 226 12.84 -20.37 -11.08
C HIS A 226 12.47 -19.70 -12.41
N PRO A 227 12.96 -20.24 -13.55
CA PRO A 227 12.53 -19.77 -14.86
C PRO A 227 11.00 -19.92 -15.07
N PRO A 228 10.35 -18.94 -15.72
CA PRO A 228 10.96 -17.77 -16.38
C PRO A 228 11.18 -16.56 -15.45
N MET A 229 10.67 -16.56 -14.23
CA MET A 229 10.58 -15.38 -13.37
C MET A 229 11.92 -14.92 -12.81
N ASP A 230 12.87 -15.82 -12.56
CA ASP A 230 14.23 -15.45 -12.12
C ASP A 230 14.96 -14.56 -13.16
N GLU A 231 14.75 -14.85 -14.45
CA GLU A 231 15.27 -14.03 -15.55
C GLU A 231 14.57 -12.67 -15.58
N VAL A 232 13.24 -12.65 -15.46
CA VAL A 232 12.45 -11.41 -15.44
C VAL A 232 12.89 -10.51 -14.29
N LEU A 233 13.01 -11.07 -13.08
CA LEU A 233 13.43 -10.31 -11.89
C LEU A 233 14.84 -9.74 -12.04
N ARG A 234 15.77 -10.49 -12.64
CA ARG A 234 17.10 -9.99 -12.97
C ARG A 234 17.07 -8.77 -13.90
N GLN A 235 16.15 -8.76 -14.87
CA GLN A 235 15.96 -7.61 -15.76
C GLN A 235 15.34 -6.42 -15.03
N VAL A 236 14.40 -6.64 -14.12
CA VAL A 236 13.81 -5.62 -13.24
C VAL A 236 14.92 -4.91 -12.46
N HIS A 237 15.72 -5.65 -11.71
CA HIS A 237 16.83 -5.08 -10.94
C HIS A 237 17.87 -4.35 -11.80
N ALA A 238 18.13 -4.85 -13.02
CA ALA A 238 18.99 -4.17 -13.97
C ALA A 238 18.40 -2.84 -14.50
N MET A 239 17.07 -2.75 -14.57
CA MET A 239 16.37 -1.50 -14.91
C MET A 239 16.43 -0.50 -13.75
N GLU A 240 16.17 -0.93 -12.53
CA GLU A 240 16.23 -0.11 -11.32
C GLU A 240 17.61 0.52 -11.09
N ALA A 241 18.65 -0.21 -11.44
CA ALA A 241 20.04 0.30 -11.36
C ALA A 241 20.33 1.47 -12.32
N ARG A 242 19.42 1.83 -13.24
CA ARG A 242 19.61 2.93 -14.18
C ARG A 242 19.33 4.28 -13.51
N PRO A 243 20.13 5.32 -13.80
CA PRO A 243 19.86 6.65 -13.30
C PRO A 243 18.46 7.16 -13.68
N GLY A 244 17.74 7.67 -12.70
CA GLY A 244 16.40 8.23 -12.88
C GLY A 244 15.26 7.22 -12.74
N ILE A 245 15.54 5.94 -12.58
CA ILE A 245 14.53 4.94 -12.19
C ILE A 245 14.46 4.90 -10.66
N VAL A 246 13.25 4.97 -10.13
CA VAL A 246 13.01 4.94 -8.67
C VAL A 246 12.73 3.53 -8.20
N CYS A 247 11.79 2.85 -8.85
CA CYS A 247 11.49 1.43 -8.67
C CYS A 247 10.85 0.86 -9.94
N VAL A 248 10.86 -0.45 -10.07
CA VAL A 248 10.18 -1.18 -11.16
C VAL A 248 9.41 -2.34 -10.55
N THR A 249 8.12 -2.39 -10.77
CA THR A 249 7.25 -3.47 -10.29
C THR A 249 6.80 -4.35 -11.45
N ILE A 250 6.92 -5.66 -11.29
CA ILE A 250 6.29 -6.65 -12.17
C ILE A 250 5.08 -7.23 -11.45
N ALA A 251 3.90 -6.83 -11.86
CA ALA A 251 2.67 -7.46 -11.42
C ALA A 251 2.40 -8.70 -12.30
N THR A 252 2.47 -9.87 -11.71
CA THR A 252 2.21 -11.14 -12.42
C THR A 252 0.72 -11.39 -12.61
N GLY A 253 -0.11 -10.66 -11.86
CA GLY A 253 -1.55 -10.73 -11.91
C GLY A 253 -2.15 -11.85 -11.08
N PHE A 254 -3.40 -11.66 -10.71
CA PHE A 254 -4.24 -12.66 -10.05
C PHE A 254 -5.46 -12.97 -10.91
N PRO A 255 -5.43 -14.11 -11.64
CA PRO A 255 -6.46 -14.44 -12.63
C PRO A 255 -7.89 -14.56 -12.08
N TRP A 256 -8.01 -14.80 -10.77
CA TRP A 256 -9.29 -15.00 -10.11
C TRP A 256 -9.98 -13.70 -9.66
N ALA A 257 -9.33 -12.54 -9.81
CA ALA A 257 -9.87 -11.22 -9.50
C ALA A 257 -10.27 -10.43 -10.75
N ASP A 258 -10.42 -11.12 -11.89
CA ASP A 258 -10.77 -10.51 -13.18
C ASP A 258 -12.23 -10.83 -13.56
#